data_c46ed8052041af37daaa12ec0508bb7a
#
_entry.id   c46ed8052041af37daaa12ec0508bb7a
#
_cell.length_a   1.000
_cell.length_b   1.000
_cell.length_c   1.000
_cell.angle_alpha   90.00
_cell.angle_beta   90.00
_cell.angle_gamma   90.00
#
_symmetry.space_group_name_H-M   'P 1'
#
loop_
_entity.id
_entity.type
_entity.pdbx_description
1 polymer ?
#
loop_
_entity_poly.entity_id
_entity_poly.type
_entity_poly.pdbx_seq_one_letter_code
_entity_poly.pdbx_strand_id
1 'polypeptide(L)'
;MKQQFNQNMDTNPILIPLDVPTSEKAIEIAKNLASHVGGFKVGLELFTYGGKDVVQEIKQFGKELFLDLKFHDIPNTVAKAVANATRLNVDWMTIHCSGGPEMVKAAENAAQETAASLGIKPPVVLGVTVLTSMNQEQLAATGVNDAIEDQVARLAEMTVSNGLRGLVCSPLELPRLKSILPDSIHLVTPGIRAKTDAMGDQKRTLGPKEAMDAGASRLVIGRPITAAPDPAQAAQNIFESLL
;
A
#
# COMPACT_ATOMS: atom_id res chain seq x y z
N MET A 1 2.77 -2.38 -31.70
CA MET A 1 1.87 -2.91 -30.66
C MET A 1 2.60 -3.64 -29.52
N LYS A 2 3.47 -4.66 -29.77
CA LYS A 2 4.19 -5.37 -28.67
C LYS A 2 5.19 -4.50 -27.88
N GLN A 3 5.86 -3.50 -28.48
CA GLN A 3 6.78 -2.60 -27.77
C GLN A 3 6.08 -1.54 -26.91
N GLN A 4 4.90 -1.06 -27.32
CA GLN A 4 4.08 -0.16 -26.51
C GLN A 4 3.45 -0.87 -25.31
N PHE A 5 3.11 -2.17 -25.44
CA PHE A 5 2.59 -2.99 -24.34
C PHE A 5 3.61 -3.18 -23.22
N ASN A 6 4.90 -3.39 -23.56
CA ASN A 6 5.96 -3.55 -22.55
C ASN A 6 6.29 -2.25 -21.79
N GLN A 7 6.21 -1.08 -22.43
CA GLN A 7 6.42 0.20 -21.74
C GLN A 7 5.27 0.55 -20.78
N ASN A 8 4.03 0.11 -21.06
CA ASN A 8 2.90 0.31 -20.15
C ASN A 8 2.91 -0.61 -18.92
N MET A 9 3.63 -1.73 -18.97
CA MET A 9 3.72 -2.67 -17.84
C MET A 9 4.55 -2.13 -16.66
N ASP A 10 5.57 -1.29 -16.92
CA ASP A 10 6.37 -0.62 -15.88
C ASP A 10 5.57 0.47 -15.14
N THR A 11 4.41 0.86 -15.66
CA THR A 11 3.51 1.86 -15.07
C THR A 11 2.21 1.28 -14.52
N ASN A 12 2.04 -0.05 -14.50
CA ASN A 12 0.81 -0.69 -14.00
C ASN A 12 0.64 -0.38 -12.49
N PRO A 13 -0.42 0.35 -12.08
CA PRO A 13 -0.58 0.78 -10.70
C PRO A 13 -1.17 -0.29 -9.77
N ILE A 14 -1.47 -1.48 -10.26
CA ILE A 14 -2.18 -2.53 -9.52
C ILE A 14 -1.21 -3.30 -8.63
N LEU A 15 -1.49 -3.33 -7.33
CA LEU A 15 -0.81 -4.16 -6.34
C LEU A 15 -1.76 -5.25 -5.83
N ILE A 16 -1.36 -6.51 -5.92
CA ILE A 16 -2.16 -7.65 -5.44
C ILE A 16 -1.81 -7.96 -3.99
N PRO A 17 -2.75 -7.88 -3.05
CA PRO A 17 -2.53 -8.36 -1.70
C PRO A 17 -2.50 -9.90 -1.70
N LEU A 18 -1.41 -10.46 -1.18
CA LEU A 18 -1.22 -11.89 -0.98
C LEU A 18 -1.70 -12.27 0.43
N ASP A 19 -2.98 -11.98 0.70
CA ASP A 19 -3.62 -12.28 1.98
C ASP A 19 -4.12 -13.74 1.95
N VAL A 20 -3.19 -14.67 2.13
CA VAL A 20 -3.37 -16.13 2.08
C VAL A 20 -2.56 -16.81 3.19
N PRO A 21 -3.01 -17.98 3.68
CA PRO A 21 -2.46 -18.60 4.89
C PRO A 21 -1.09 -19.26 4.70
N THR A 22 -0.61 -19.48 3.47
CA THR A 22 0.67 -20.16 3.24
C THR A 22 1.51 -19.53 2.14
N SER A 23 2.84 -19.69 2.22
CA SER A 23 3.79 -19.20 1.22
C SER A 23 3.55 -19.83 -0.16
N GLU A 24 3.22 -21.12 -0.22
CA GLU A 24 2.98 -21.83 -1.48
C GLU A 24 1.82 -21.24 -2.27
N LYS A 25 0.72 -20.91 -1.57
CA LYS A 25 -0.43 -20.22 -2.20
C LYS A 25 -0.08 -18.83 -2.68
N ALA A 26 0.72 -18.09 -1.89
CA ALA A 26 1.17 -16.76 -2.28
C ALA A 26 2.04 -16.80 -3.54
N ILE A 27 2.97 -17.76 -3.62
CA ILE A 27 3.85 -17.96 -4.77
C ILE A 27 3.03 -18.36 -6.01
N GLU A 28 2.03 -19.25 -5.86
CA GLU A 28 1.14 -19.65 -6.95
C GLU A 28 0.40 -18.43 -7.54
N ILE A 29 -0.20 -17.59 -6.68
CA ILE A 29 -0.87 -16.36 -7.10
C ILE A 29 0.11 -15.41 -7.79
N ALA A 30 1.29 -15.20 -7.20
CA ALA A 30 2.30 -14.31 -7.76
C ALA A 30 2.78 -14.80 -9.13
N LYS A 31 3.00 -16.09 -9.30
CA LYS A 31 3.38 -16.69 -10.59
C LYS A 31 2.33 -16.47 -11.67
N ASN A 32 1.05 -16.63 -11.32
CA ASN A 32 -0.05 -16.45 -12.26
C ASN A 32 -0.28 -14.99 -12.67
N LEU A 33 0.00 -14.04 -11.77
CA LEU A 33 -0.35 -12.63 -11.96
C LEU A 33 0.84 -11.72 -12.29
N ALA A 34 2.09 -12.16 -12.15
CA ALA A 34 3.26 -11.30 -12.32
C ALA A 34 3.31 -10.57 -13.68
N SER A 35 2.81 -11.18 -14.76
CA SER A 35 2.75 -10.54 -16.07
C SER A 35 1.58 -9.55 -16.26
N HIS A 36 0.65 -9.46 -15.31
CA HIS A 36 -0.58 -8.68 -15.44
C HIS A 36 -0.69 -7.52 -14.44
N VAL A 37 0.23 -7.43 -13.47
CA VAL A 37 0.17 -6.43 -12.38
C VAL A 37 1.50 -5.71 -12.18
N GLY A 38 1.47 -4.57 -11.50
CA GLY A 38 2.67 -3.80 -11.15
C GLY A 38 3.43 -4.37 -9.95
N GLY A 39 2.71 -5.02 -9.01
CA GLY A 39 3.38 -5.54 -7.83
C GLY A 39 2.49 -6.39 -6.92
N PHE A 40 3.08 -6.78 -5.78
CA PHE A 40 2.44 -7.61 -4.77
C PHE A 40 2.58 -6.98 -3.39
N LYS A 41 1.56 -7.17 -2.54
CA LYS A 41 1.57 -6.75 -1.14
C LYS A 41 1.65 -7.98 -0.23
N VAL A 42 2.66 -8.03 0.62
CA VAL A 42 2.78 -9.01 1.70
C VAL A 42 2.29 -8.34 2.98
N GLY A 43 1.17 -8.82 3.50
CA GLY A 43 0.55 -8.34 4.73
C GLY A 43 0.90 -9.17 5.96
N LEU A 44 0.24 -8.83 7.09
CA LEU A 44 0.51 -9.45 8.40
C LEU A 44 0.31 -10.97 8.39
N GLU A 45 -0.77 -11.47 7.78
CA GLU A 45 -1.08 -12.91 7.75
C GLU A 45 0.07 -13.70 7.12
N LEU A 46 0.43 -13.36 5.89
CA LEU A 46 1.48 -14.08 5.17
C LEU A 46 2.86 -13.87 5.79
N PHE A 47 3.17 -12.67 6.27
CA PHE A 47 4.47 -12.40 6.89
C PHE A 47 4.64 -13.11 8.23
N THR A 48 3.59 -13.23 9.04
CA THR A 48 3.66 -14.00 10.31
C THR A 48 3.80 -15.51 10.09
N TYR A 49 3.36 -16.01 8.95
CA TYR A 49 3.58 -17.40 8.54
C TYR A 49 4.97 -17.63 7.96
N GLY A 50 5.35 -16.88 6.92
CA GLY A 50 6.54 -17.17 6.10
C GLY A 50 7.75 -16.27 6.38
N GLY A 51 7.59 -15.21 7.19
CA GLY A 51 8.66 -14.30 7.58
C GLY A 51 9.36 -13.61 6.39
N LYS A 52 10.67 -13.40 6.54
CA LYS A 52 11.49 -12.79 5.49
C LYS A 52 11.62 -13.66 4.23
N ASP A 53 11.52 -14.97 4.38
CA ASP A 53 11.79 -15.91 3.29
C ASP A 53 10.72 -15.77 2.19
N VAL A 54 9.44 -15.69 2.56
CA VAL A 54 8.36 -15.43 1.59
C VAL A 54 8.51 -14.08 0.89
N VAL A 55 9.00 -13.06 1.60
CA VAL A 55 9.28 -11.73 1.00
C VAL A 55 10.33 -11.86 -0.10
N GLN A 56 11.41 -12.59 0.18
CA GLN A 56 12.49 -12.82 -0.80
C GLN A 56 12.03 -13.64 -2.00
N GLU A 57 11.19 -14.67 -1.80
CA GLU A 57 10.64 -15.47 -2.89
C GLU A 57 9.72 -14.64 -3.80
N ILE A 58 8.81 -13.83 -3.23
CA ILE A 58 7.95 -12.93 -4.01
C ILE A 58 8.77 -11.87 -4.77
N LYS A 59 9.87 -11.37 -4.19
CA LYS A 59 10.74 -10.40 -4.87
C LYS A 59 11.38 -10.97 -6.15
N GLN A 60 11.57 -12.28 -6.25
CA GLN A 60 12.14 -12.94 -7.45
C GLN A 60 11.27 -12.79 -8.70
N PHE A 61 9.98 -12.47 -8.58
CA PHE A 61 9.11 -12.19 -9.72
C PHE A 61 9.42 -10.84 -10.40
N GLY A 62 10.36 -10.03 -9.87
CA GLY A 62 10.82 -8.78 -10.49
C GLY A 62 9.77 -7.66 -10.53
N LYS A 63 8.78 -7.72 -9.62
CA LYS A 63 7.70 -6.74 -9.50
C LYS A 63 7.88 -5.87 -8.25
N GLU A 64 7.15 -4.74 -8.18
CA GLU A 64 7.13 -3.94 -6.96
C GLU A 64 6.66 -4.79 -5.78
N LEU A 65 7.31 -4.63 -4.64
CA LEU A 65 6.97 -5.34 -3.41
C LEU A 65 6.60 -4.38 -2.30
N PHE A 66 5.38 -4.50 -1.82
CA PHE A 66 4.83 -3.72 -0.74
C PHE A 66 4.72 -4.55 0.54
N LEU A 67 5.55 -4.23 1.54
CA LEU A 67 5.53 -4.86 2.86
C LEU A 67 4.59 -4.09 3.79
N ASP A 68 3.39 -4.64 4.04
CA ASP A 68 2.31 -3.97 4.76
C ASP A 68 2.17 -4.49 6.19
N LEU A 69 3.12 -4.13 7.07
CA LEU A 69 3.19 -4.56 8.47
C LEU A 69 2.73 -3.50 9.47
N LYS A 70 2.49 -2.27 9.02
CA LYS A 70 1.94 -1.17 9.82
C LYS A 70 2.69 -0.97 11.14
N PHE A 71 4.02 -0.84 11.08
CA PHE A 71 4.86 -0.67 12.27
C PHE A 71 4.36 0.48 13.16
N HIS A 72 4.22 0.19 14.45
CA HIS A 72 3.73 1.15 15.42
C HIS A 72 4.32 0.81 16.80
N ASP A 73 5.31 1.59 17.22
CA ASP A 73 6.02 1.42 18.48
C ASP A 73 6.78 2.73 18.79
N ILE A 74 7.57 2.79 19.85
CA ILE A 74 8.47 3.92 20.12
C ILE A 74 9.45 4.14 18.96
N PRO A 75 9.92 5.39 18.74
CA PRO A 75 10.72 5.76 17.56
C PRO A 75 11.91 4.84 17.28
N ASN A 76 12.70 4.49 18.29
CA ASN A 76 13.88 3.62 18.12
C ASN A 76 13.53 2.20 17.66
N THR A 77 12.42 1.64 18.15
CA THR A 77 11.97 0.30 17.75
C THR A 77 11.50 0.30 16.29
N VAL A 78 10.70 1.31 15.91
CA VAL A 78 10.23 1.44 14.52
C VAL A 78 11.39 1.70 13.56
N ALA A 79 12.35 2.56 13.92
CA ALA A 79 13.54 2.80 13.10
C ALA A 79 14.31 1.50 12.80
N LYS A 80 14.51 0.64 13.80
CA LYS A 80 15.20 -0.65 13.63
C LYS A 80 14.38 -1.64 12.78
N ALA A 81 13.05 -1.66 12.95
CA ALA A 81 12.17 -2.49 12.15
C ALA A 81 12.19 -2.04 10.67
N VAL A 82 12.09 -0.74 10.42
CA VAL A 82 12.20 -0.15 9.07
C VAL A 82 13.58 -0.43 8.45
N ALA A 83 14.67 -0.28 9.19
CA ALA A 83 16.01 -0.62 8.70
C ALA A 83 16.09 -2.09 8.26
N ASN A 84 15.54 -3.02 9.05
CA ASN A 84 15.53 -4.44 8.71
C ASN A 84 14.63 -4.74 7.49
N ALA A 85 13.46 -4.09 7.38
CA ALA A 85 12.59 -4.20 6.22
C ALA A 85 13.26 -3.64 4.95
N THR A 86 14.00 -2.54 5.05
CA THR A 86 14.78 -1.97 3.94
C THR A 86 15.84 -2.95 3.41
N ARG A 87 16.48 -3.75 4.29
CA ARG A 87 17.43 -4.81 3.88
C ARG A 87 16.80 -5.92 3.04
N LEU A 88 15.47 -6.08 3.08
CA LEU A 88 14.75 -7.01 2.22
C LEU A 88 14.53 -6.45 0.80
N ASN A 89 14.99 -5.23 0.53
CA ASN A 89 14.89 -4.55 -0.76
C ASN A 89 13.42 -4.44 -1.25
N VAL A 90 12.50 -4.11 -0.32
CA VAL A 90 11.11 -3.82 -0.64
C VAL A 90 10.97 -2.42 -1.24
N ASP A 91 9.96 -2.18 -2.06
CA ASP A 91 9.73 -0.89 -2.71
C ASP A 91 8.85 0.03 -1.84
N TRP A 92 7.95 -0.57 -1.06
CA TRP A 92 7.00 0.12 -0.20
C TRP A 92 6.90 -0.58 1.16
N MET A 93 6.70 0.19 2.23
CA MET A 93 6.37 -0.36 3.55
C MET A 93 5.48 0.59 4.35
N THR A 94 4.77 0.09 5.36
CA THR A 94 3.84 0.89 6.16
C THR A 94 4.27 1.08 7.60
N ILE A 95 3.96 2.27 8.13
CA ILE A 95 3.92 2.62 9.54
C ILE A 95 2.58 3.27 9.88
N HIS A 96 2.17 3.31 11.14
CA HIS A 96 1.02 4.11 11.57
C HIS A 96 1.40 5.57 11.78
N CYS A 97 0.62 6.51 11.24
CA CYS A 97 0.82 7.95 11.47
C CYS A 97 0.60 8.34 12.94
N SER A 98 -0.30 7.62 13.64
CA SER A 98 -0.63 7.85 15.06
C SER A 98 0.53 7.61 16.04
N GLY A 99 1.66 7.08 15.58
CA GLY A 99 2.91 6.99 16.37
C GLY A 99 3.56 8.35 16.63
N GLY A 100 3.10 9.41 15.99
CA GLY A 100 3.55 10.80 16.19
C GLY A 100 4.79 11.18 15.36
N PRO A 101 5.14 12.48 15.38
CA PRO A 101 6.15 13.05 14.49
C PRO A 101 7.54 12.45 14.66
N GLU A 102 7.95 12.15 15.89
CA GLU A 102 9.27 11.57 16.16
C GLU A 102 9.41 10.16 15.59
N MET A 103 8.38 9.30 15.74
CA MET A 103 8.37 7.96 15.19
C MET A 103 8.37 7.99 13.65
N VAL A 104 7.56 8.87 13.07
CA VAL A 104 7.47 9.07 11.62
C VAL A 104 8.82 9.48 11.04
N LYS A 105 9.47 10.50 11.63
CA LYS A 105 10.79 10.98 11.21
C LYS A 105 11.87 9.91 11.38
N ALA A 106 11.85 9.18 12.50
CA ALA A 106 12.82 8.10 12.75
C ALA A 106 12.69 6.96 11.72
N ALA A 107 11.46 6.63 11.31
CA ALA A 107 11.19 5.63 10.28
C ALA A 107 11.77 6.04 8.91
N GLU A 108 11.48 7.26 8.44
CA GLU A 108 11.99 7.74 7.15
C GLU A 108 13.51 7.82 7.14
N ASN A 109 14.13 8.38 8.18
CA ASN A 109 15.58 8.45 8.29
C ASN A 109 16.23 7.05 8.23
N ALA A 110 15.69 6.08 8.97
CA ALA A 110 16.17 4.71 8.96
C ALA A 110 16.09 4.04 7.57
N ALA A 111 15.03 4.31 6.82
CA ALA A 111 14.89 3.83 5.45
C ALA A 111 15.96 4.43 4.53
N GLN A 112 16.17 5.76 4.59
CA GLN A 112 17.13 6.48 3.77
C GLN A 112 18.59 6.06 4.09
N GLU A 113 18.96 6.07 5.37
CA GLU A 113 20.30 5.72 5.82
C GLU A 113 20.68 4.27 5.50
N THR A 114 19.73 3.34 5.73
CA THR A 114 19.97 1.93 5.44
C THR A 114 20.09 1.70 3.93
N ALA A 115 19.24 2.30 3.13
CA ALA A 115 19.31 2.18 1.66
C ALA A 115 20.62 2.75 1.12
N ALA A 116 21.05 3.92 1.61
CA ALA A 116 22.31 4.53 1.23
C ALA A 116 23.50 3.64 1.59
N SER A 117 23.50 3.02 2.77
CA SER A 117 24.56 2.09 3.21
C SER A 117 24.67 0.83 2.36
N LEU A 118 23.56 0.42 1.72
CA LEU A 118 23.48 -0.76 0.85
C LEU A 118 23.63 -0.43 -0.63
N GLY A 119 23.66 0.85 -1.01
CA GLY A 119 23.67 1.28 -2.41
C GLY A 119 22.40 0.90 -3.19
N ILE A 120 21.25 0.85 -2.52
CA ILE A 120 19.95 0.55 -3.12
C ILE A 120 19.03 1.78 -3.09
N LYS A 121 17.96 1.73 -3.90
CA LYS A 121 16.90 2.75 -3.83
C LYS A 121 16.17 2.65 -2.49
N PRO A 122 15.99 3.77 -1.76
CA PRO A 122 15.24 3.74 -0.52
C PRO A 122 13.74 3.42 -0.79
N PRO A 123 13.15 2.50 0.00
CA PRO A 123 11.72 2.24 -0.10
C PRO A 123 10.92 3.49 0.24
N VAL A 124 9.70 3.59 -0.28
CA VAL A 124 8.76 4.62 0.18
C VAL A 124 8.11 4.12 1.46
N VAL A 125 8.34 4.83 2.56
CA VAL A 125 7.61 4.60 3.81
C VAL A 125 6.25 5.28 3.70
N LEU A 126 5.18 4.49 3.84
CA LEU A 126 3.79 4.93 3.74
C LEU A 126 3.19 5.09 5.14
N GLY A 127 2.67 6.27 5.43
CA GLY A 127 1.90 6.51 6.64
C GLY A 127 0.46 6.01 6.51
N VAL A 128 0.03 5.14 7.41
CA VAL A 128 -1.39 4.73 7.53
C VAL A 128 -2.09 5.73 8.44
N THR A 129 -3.08 6.43 7.91
CA THR A 129 -3.85 7.46 8.63
C THR A 129 -4.89 6.82 9.55
N VAL A 130 -6.16 6.75 9.12
CA VAL A 130 -7.24 6.03 9.79
C VAL A 130 -7.54 4.77 8.99
N LEU A 131 -7.62 3.62 9.65
CA LEU A 131 -7.92 2.35 8.98
C LEU A 131 -9.23 2.43 8.20
N THR A 132 -9.24 1.97 6.96
CA THR A 132 -10.42 2.07 6.07
C THR A 132 -11.62 1.25 6.54
N SER A 133 -11.43 0.35 7.49
CA SER A 133 -12.48 -0.41 8.17
C SER A 133 -13.18 0.37 9.29
N MET A 134 -12.59 1.48 9.77
CA MET A 134 -13.17 2.29 10.84
C MET A 134 -14.23 3.25 10.31
N ASN A 135 -15.30 3.39 11.10
CA ASN A 135 -16.31 4.44 10.98
C ASN A 135 -16.14 5.49 12.09
N GLN A 136 -16.96 6.53 12.09
CA GLN A 136 -16.89 7.64 13.04
C GLN A 136 -17.05 7.18 14.50
N GLU A 137 -17.95 6.25 14.75
CA GLU A 137 -18.20 5.71 16.11
C GLU A 137 -16.98 4.94 16.64
N GLN A 138 -16.37 4.11 15.78
CA GLN A 138 -15.17 3.34 16.12
C GLN A 138 -13.96 4.25 16.34
N LEU A 139 -13.83 5.34 15.57
CA LEU A 139 -12.78 6.34 15.79
C LEU A 139 -12.98 7.06 17.13
N ALA A 140 -14.21 7.48 17.44
CA ALA A 140 -14.54 8.11 18.72
C ALA A 140 -14.27 7.19 19.91
N ALA A 141 -14.52 5.88 19.78
CA ALA A 141 -14.20 4.89 20.82
C ALA A 141 -12.69 4.79 21.14
N THR A 142 -11.80 5.27 20.26
CA THR A 142 -10.34 5.38 20.52
C THR A 142 -9.95 6.70 21.18
N GLY A 143 -10.93 7.55 21.54
CA GLY A 143 -10.71 8.87 22.14
C GLY A 143 -10.52 10.02 21.13
N VAL A 144 -10.69 9.76 19.82
CA VAL A 144 -10.62 10.78 18.77
C VAL A 144 -12.04 11.19 18.37
N ASN A 145 -12.47 12.39 18.80
CA ASN A 145 -13.82 12.89 18.58
C ASN A 145 -14.00 13.73 17.31
N ASP A 146 -12.90 14.05 16.62
CA ASP A 146 -12.94 14.78 15.35
C ASP A 146 -13.59 13.94 14.25
N ALA A 147 -14.09 14.60 13.20
CA ALA A 147 -14.53 13.91 12.00
C ALA A 147 -13.38 13.09 11.39
N ILE A 148 -13.71 11.92 10.83
CA ILE A 148 -12.68 11.03 10.21
C ILE A 148 -11.83 11.82 9.21
N GLU A 149 -12.47 12.63 8.37
CA GLU A 149 -11.78 13.39 7.32
C GLU A 149 -10.81 14.44 7.90
N ASP A 150 -11.13 15.03 9.05
CA ASP A 150 -10.25 16.00 9.73
C ASP A 150 -9.09 15.28 10.42
N GLN A 151 -9.32 14.14 11.02
CA GLN A 151 -8.27 13.33 11.61
C GLN A 151 -7.31 12.79 10.52
N VAL A 152 -7.84 12.34 9.40
CA VAL A 152 -7.03 11.89 8.24
C VAL A 152 -6.17 13.04 7.72
N ALA A 153 -6.74 14.22 7.49
CA ALA A 153 -6.00 15.39 7.04
C ALA A 153 -4.87 15.77 8.01
N ARG A 154 -5.17 15.85 9.31
CA ARG A 154 -4.18 16.17 10.36
C ARG A 154 -3.02 15.17 10.39
N LEU A 155 -3.33 13.88 10.36
CA LEU A 155 -2.30 12.82 10.34
C LEU A 155 -1.47 12.88 9.05
N ALA A 156 -2.09 13.15 7.91
CA ALA A 156 -1.43 13.26 6.63
C ALA A 156 -0.45 14.46 6.59
N GLU A 157 -0.89 15.66 6.98
CA GLU A 157 -0.05 16.85 7.05
C GLU A 157 1.12 16.67 8.01
N MET A 158 0.86 16.16 9.23
CA MET A 158 1.90 15.85 10.21
C MET A 158 2.92 14.88 9.64
N THR A 159 2.49 13.83 8.98
CA THR A 159 3.34 12.77 8.43
C THR A 159 4.22 13.28 7.29
N VAL A 160 3.65 14.02 6.35
CA VAL A 160 4.38 14.62 5.22
C VAL A 160 5.35 15.70 5.70
N SER A 161 4.96 16.54 6.65
CA SER A 161 5.84 17.56 7.26
C SER A 161 7.04 16.96 7.99
N ASN A 162 6.98 15.67 8.36
CA ASN A 162 8.08 14.92 8.97
C ASN A 162 8.82 14.00 7.98
N GLY A 163 8.63 14.21 6.68
CA GLY A 163 9.48 13.68 5.61
C GLY A 163 8.97 12.45 4.89
N LEU A 164 7.83 11.85 5.28
CA LEU A 164 7.27 10.73 4.51
C LEU A 164 6.82 11.17 3.11
N ARG A 165 7.04 10.27 2.18
CA ARG A 165 6.77 10.50 0.76
C ARG A 165 5.48 9.84 0.27
N GLY A 166 4.71 9.23 1.16
CA GLY A 166 3.44 8.62 0.79
C GLY A 166 2.56 8.22 1.97
N LEU A 167 1.32 7.93 1.65
CA LEU A 167 0.27 7.57 2.59
C LEU A 167 -0.56 6.40 2.07
N VAL A 168 -1.16 5.64 3.00
CA VAL A 168 -2.27 4.74 2.70
C VAL A 168 -3.56 5.42 3.15
N CYS A 169 -4.50 5.59 2.24
CA CYS A 169 -5.76 6.28 2.49
C CYS A 169 -6.94 5.61 1.76
N SER A 170 -8.16 5.85 2.26
CA SER A 170 -9.38 5.45 1.58
C SER A 170 -9.52 6.20 0.24
N PRO A 171 -10.13 5.58 -0.79
CA PRO A 171 -10.39 6.28 -2.04
C PRO A 171 -11.27 7.53 -1.88
N LEU A 172 -12.16 7.58 -0.87
CA LEU A 172 -13.00 8.76 -0.60
C LEU A 172 -12.21 9.95 -0.02
N GLU A 173 -11.00 9.71 0.50
CA GLU A 173 -10.14 10.74 1.09
C GLU A 173 -9.22 11.42 0.04
N LEU A 174 -9.07 10.81 -1.14
CA LEU A 174 -8.15 11.28 -2.19
C LEU A 174 -8.35 12.75 -2.59
N PRO A 175 -9.58 13.24 -2.88
CA PRO A 175 -9.76 14.63 -3.32
C PRO A 175 -9.29 15.63 -2.27
N ARG A 176 -9.58 15.37 -0.99
CA ARG A 176 -9.15 16.24 0.11
C ARG A 176 -7.62 16.19 0.29
N LEU A 177 -7.03 15.01 0.30
CA LEU A 177 -5.57 14.85 0.45
C LEU A 177 -4.82 15.50 -0.71
N LYS A 178 -5.30 15.36 -1.94
CA LYS A 178 -4.71 16.04 -3.11
C LYS A 178 -4.79 17.57 -3.02
N SER A 179 -5.80 18.13 -2.34
CA SER A 179 -5.93 19.57 -2.18
C SER A 179 -5.00 20.19 -1.13
N ILE A 180 -4.51 19.38 -0.17
CA ILE A 180 -3.70 19.86 0.96
C ILE A 180 -2.24 19.39 0.94
N LEU A 181 -1.93 18.34 0.17
CA LEU A 181 -0.58 17.77 0.11
C LEU A 181 0.12 18.12 -1.21
N PRO A 182 1.47 18.14 -1.22
CA PRO A 182 2.25 18.29 -2.44
C PRO A 182 1.95 17.16 -3.45
N ASP A 183 1.98 17.46 -4.75
CA ASP A 183 1.73 16.49 -5.83
C ASP A 183 2.71 15.31 -5.86
N SER A 184 3.89 15.47 -5.27
CA SER A 184 4.91 14.44 -5.17
C SER A 184 4.58 13.33 -4.17
N ILE A 185 3.53 13.49 -3.36
CA ILE A 185 3.14 12.50 -2.34
C ILE A 185 2.39 11.35 -2.99
N HIS A 186 2.89 10.13 -2.76
CA HIS A 186 2.23 8.91 -3.21
C HIS A 186 1.01 8.60 -2.35
N LEU A 187 -0.14 8.36 -3.00
CA LEU A 187 -1.36 7.94 -2.33
C LEU A 187 -1.69 6.50 -2.76
N VAL A 188 -1.47 5.56 -1.84
CA VAL A 188 -1.74 4.13 -2.06
C VAL A 188 -3.11 3.78 -1.49
N THR A 189 -3.98 3.21 -2.31
CA THR A 189 -5.40 3.14 -2.00
C THR A 189 -5.91 1.70 -2.03
N PRO A 190 -6.23 1.11 -0.87
CA PRO A 190 -7.00 -0.13 -0.77
C PRO A 190 -8.50 0.16 -0.89
N GLY A 191 -9.32 -0.91 -0.86
CA GLY A 191 -10.78 -0.75 -0.91
C GLY A 191 -11.32 -0.45 -2.31
N ILE A 192 -10.59 -0.85 -3.34
CA ILE A 192 -11.01 -0.69 -4.74
C ILE A 192 -12.00 -1.80 -5.09
N ARG A 193 -13.18 -1.40 -5.58
CA ARG A 193 -14.28 -2.29 -6.00
C ARG A 193 -15.01 -1.68 -7.19
N ALA A 194 -15.42 -2.50 -8.15
CA ALA A 194 -16.41 -2.08 -9.13
C ALA A 194 -17.79 -1.93 -8.43
N LYS A 195 -18.68 -1.14 -9.03
CA LYS A 195 -20.05 -0.92 -8.47
C LYS A 195 -20.85 -2.21 -8.32
N THR A 196 -20.48 -3.25 -9.07
CA THR A 196 -21.11 -4.58 -9.07
C THR A 196 -20.51 -5.53 -8.04
N ASP A 197 -19.38 -5.19 -7.42
CA ASP A 197 -18.67 -6.08 -6.51
C ASP A 197 -19.28 -6.07 -5.09
N ALA A 198 -19.19 -7.20 -4.39
CA ALA A 198 -19.57 -7.26 -2.98
C ALA A 198 -18.65 -6.38 -2.12
N MET A 199 -19.22 -5.53 -1.27
CA MET A 199 -18.47 -4.59 -0.42
C MET A 199 -17.57 -5.30 0.60
N GLY A 200 -17.97 -6.45 1.14
CA GLY A 200 -17.21 -7.21 2.13
C GLY A 200 -16.90 -6.38 3.39
N ASP A 201 -15.63 -6.43 3.80
CA ASP A 201 -15.09 -5.70 4.97
C ASP A 201 -14.74 -4.22 4.69
N GLN A 202 -14.74 -3.79 3.43
CA GLN A 202 -14.44 -2.41 3.03
C GLN A 202 -15.71 -1.55 3.07
N LYS A 203 -15.70 -0.49 3.87
CA LYS A 203 -16.85 0.42 4.04
C LYS A 203 -16.81 1.65 3.13
N ARG A 204 -15.64 1.99 2.59
CA ARG A 204 -15.37 3.21 1.81
C ARG A 204 -14.66 2.83 0.51
N THR A 205 -15.41 2.63 -0.57
CA THR A 205 -14.91 2.08 -1.85
C THR A 205 -15.17 3.00 -3.04
N LEU A 206 -14.31 2.93 -4.05
CA LEU A 206 -14.48 3.51 -5.41
C LEU A 206 -14.05 2.49 -6.47
N GLY A 207 -14.44 2.74 -7.72
CA GLY A 207 -13.93 2.01 -8.87
C GLY A 207 -12.46 2.29 -9.15
N PRO A 208 -11.76 1.38 -9.86
CA PRO A 208 -10.33 1.54 -10.15
C PRO A 208 -10.02 2.86 -10.88
N LYS A 209 -10.73 3.16 -11.98
CA LYS A 209 -10.55 4.40 -12.75
C LYS A 209 -10.90 5.64 -11.93
N GLU A 210 -12.01 5.61 -11.20
CA GLU A 210 -12.44 6.72 -10.36
C GLU A 210 -11.36 7.06 -9.29
N ALA A 211 -10.72 6.04 -8.71
CA ALA A 211 -9.64 6.24 -7.73
C ALA A 211 -8.36 6.81 -8.38
N MET A 212 -7.99 6.36 -9.58
CA MET A 212 -6.85 6.93 -10.31
C MET A 212 -7.11 8.38 -10.69
N ASP A 213 -8.29 8.68 -11.22
CA ASP A 213 -8.71 10.04 -11.59
C ASP A 213 -8.77 10.98 -10.36
N ALA A 214 -9.09 10.44 -9.18
CA ALA A 214 -9.05 11.17 -7.91
C ALA A 214 -7.62 11.36 -7.34
N GLY A 215 -6.59 10.77 -7.97
CA GLY A 215 -5.18 10.99 -7.64
C GLY A 215 -4.47 9.86 -6.90
N ALA A 216 -5.02 8.63 -6.92
CA ALA A 216 -4.29 7.47 -6.41
C ALA A 216 -3.02 7.21 -7.24
N SER A 217 -1.92 6.85 -6.58
CA SER A 217 -0.65 6.46 -7.23
C SER A 217 -0.55 4.96 -7.44
N ARG A 218 -1.14 4.18 -6.55
CA ARG A 218 -1.21 2.71 -6.58
C ARG A 218 -2.55 2.25 -6.03
N LEU A 219 -3.06 1.17 -6.58
CA LEU A 219 -4.33 0.55 -6.21
C LEU A 219 -4.08 -0.83 -5.60
N VAL A 220 -4.49 -1.07 -4.37
CA VAL A 220 -4.45 -2.41 -3.78
C VAL A 220 -5.78 -3.10 -4.07
N ILE A 221 -5.77 -4.06 -5.00
CA ILE A 221 -6.95 -4.76 -5.49
C ILE A 221 -6.83 -6.26 -5.16
N GLY A 222 -7.63 -6.73 -4.23
CA GLY A 222 -7.67 -8.13 -3.79
C GLY A 222 -8.76 -8.93 -4.51
N ARG A 223 -9.83 -9.26 -3.79
CA ARG A 223 -10.93 -10.15 -4.24
C ARG A 223 -11.49 -9.91 -5.65
N PRO A 224 -11.62 -8.69 -6.18
CA PRO A 224 -12.03 -8.48 -7.58
C PRO A 224 -11.12 -9.18 -8.60
N ILE A 225 -9.86 -9.41 -8.24
CA ILE A 225 -8.90 -10.15 -9.06
C ILE A 225 -8.71 -11.57 -8.52
N THR A 226 -8.34 -11.73 -7.26
CA THR A 226 -7.90 -13.01 -6.69
C THR A 226 -9.02 -14.04 -6.54
N ALA A 227 -10.27 -13.62 -6.47
CA ALA A 227 -11.45 -14.50 -6.40
C ALA A 227 -12.20 -14.61 -7.74
N ALA A 228 -11.70 -14.01 -8.82
CA ALA A 228 -12.31 -14.15 -10.14
C ALA A 228 -12.09 -15.56 -10.71
N PRO A 229 -13.00 -16.07 -11.56
CA PRO A 229 -12.82 -17.35 -12.25
C PRO A 229 -11.54 -17.40 -13.08
N ASP A 230 -11.11 -16.30 -13.65
CA ASP A 230 -9.82 -16.08 -14.33
C ASP A 230 -9.16 -14.82 -13.76
N PRO A 231 -8.28 -14.96 -12.75
CA PRO A 231 -7.61 -13.82 -12.12
C PRO A 231 -6.71 -13.02 -13.07
N ALA A 232 -6.06 -13.68 -14.03
CA ALA A 232 -5.21 -13.02 -15.01
C ALA A 232 -6.02 -12.13 -15.95
N GLN A 233 -7.13 -12.64 -16.49
CA GLN A 233 -8.03 -11.86 -17.33
C GLN A 233 -8.71 -10.72 -16.54
N ALA A 234 -9.07 -10.95 -15.27
CA ALA A 234 -9.63 -9.90 -14.41
C ALA A 234 -8.64 -8.76 -14.17
N ALA A 235 -7.37 -9.08 -13.88
CA ALA A 235 -6.31 -8.08 -13.73
C ALA A 235 -6.10 -7.29 -15.01
N GLN A 236 -6.06 -7.97 -16.16
CA GLN A 236 -5.92 -7.35 -17.48
C GLN A 236 -7.08 -6.39 -17.77
N ASN A 237 -8.33 -6.81 -17.58
CA ASN A 237 -9.50 -6.00 -17.83
C ASN A 237 -9.53 -4.73 -16.96
N ILE A 238 -9.15 -4.87 -15.68
CA ILE A 238 -9.05 -3.71 -14.79
C ILE A 238 -7.95 -2.76 -15.28
N PHE A 239 -6.76 -3.26 -15.62
CA PHE A 239 -5.67 -2.44 -16.11
C PHE A 239 -6.05 -1.70 -17.40
N GLU A 240 -6.69 -2.37 -18.37
CA GLU A 240 -7.18 -1.76 -19.61
C GLU A 240 -8.23 -0.65 -19.35
N SER A 241 -9.03 -0.78 -18.30
CA SER A 241 -10.00 0.25 -17.91
C SER A 241 -9.36 1.54 -17.37
N LEU A 242 -8.06 1.49 -17.01
CA LEU A 242 -7.31 2.65 -16.51
C LEU A 242 -6.67 3.49 -17.64
N LEU A 243 -6.53 2.90 -18.82
CA LEU A 243 -5.95 3.55 -20.00
C LEU A 243 -6.99 4.40 -20.73
#